data_375b4f7494a26858fba62b722db637ac
#
_entry.id   375b4f7494a26858fba62b722db637ac
#
_cell.length_a   1.000
_cell.length_b   1.000
_cell.length_c   1.000
_cell.angle_alpha   90.00
_cell.angle_beta   90.00
_cell.angle_gamma   90.00
#
_symmetry.space_group_name_H-M   'P 1'
#
loop_
_entity.id
_entity.type
_entity.pdbx_description
1 polymer ?
#
loop_
_entity_poly.entity_id
_entity_poly.type
_entity_poly.pdbx_seq_one_letter_code
_entity_poly.pdbx_strand_id
1 'polypeptide(L)'
;IYTSGSTGKPKGVLVTHANVMRLFHATDSWSGIDSGDVWSLFHSYAFDFSVWEMWGALLYGGRLVVVPYLVSRSPDSFFDLLSRERVTVLNQTPSAFYQLSSVAESRTTAAGLSLRQVIFGGEALDAPKLGPWFDRFGDQSPRLVNMYGITETTVHVTHGRLTRADLEAEMERRPRQSGGGV
;
A
#
# COMPACT_ATOMS: atom_id res chain seq x y z
N ILE A 1 14.97 8.99 10.39
CA ILE A 1 13.57 8.92 10.81
C ILE A 1 13.52 8.50 12.28
N TYR A 2 12.58 9.06 13.03
CA TYR A 2 12.40 8.73 14.44
C TYR A 2 11.23 7.77 14.62
N THR A 3 11.43 6.76 15.46
CA THR A 3 10.39 5.80 15.85
C THR A 3 10.01 6.00 17.32
N SER A 4 8.80 5.56 17.71
CA SER A 4 8.39 5.54 19.11
C SER A 4 9.24 4.53 19.88
N GLY A 5 10.16 5.00 20.70
CA GLY A 5 10.98 4.10 21.52
C GLY A 5 10.16 3.39 22.60
N SER A 6 10.49 2.13 22.88
CA SER A 6 9.87 1.32 23.96
C SER A 6 9.95 1.96 25.35
N THR A 7 10.85 2.93 25.55
CA THR A 7 11.04 3.71 26.78
C THR A 7 10.29 5.04 26.79
N GLY A 8 9.41 5.29 25.81
CA GLY A 8 8.68 6.55 25.65
C GLY A 8 9.49 7.71 25.04
N LYS A 9 10.79 7.55 24.83
CA LYS A 9 11.62 8.54 24.11
C LYS A 9 11.81 8.14 22.66
N PRO A 10 11.61 9.06 21.69
CA PRO A 10 11.85 8.77 20.29
C PRO A 10 13.30 8.31 20.04
N LYS A 11 13.44 7.28 19.21
CA LYS A 11 14.75 6.76 18.79
C LYS A 11 14.97 7.08 17.32
N GLY A 12 16.15 7.66 17.01
CA GLY A 12 16.55 7.93 15.62
C GLY A 12 17.09 6.67 14.96
N VAL A 13 16.56 6.36 13.79
CA VAL A 13 17.05 5.28 12.93
C VAL A 13 17.85 5.90 11.78
N LEU A 14 19.09 5.45 11.62
CA LEU A 14 20.00 5.89 10.57
C LEU A 14 19.86 4.97 9.36
N VAL A 15 19.19 5.45 8.32
CA VAL A 15 19.05 4.75 7.03
C VAL A 15 19.96 5.42 6.02
N THR A 16 20.90 4.68 5.45
CA THR A 16 21.86 5.18 4.46
C THR A 16 21.30 5.09 3.05
N HIS A 17 21.91 5.83 2.11
CA HIS A 17 21.59 5.68 0.69
C HIS A 17 21.79 4.24 0.20
N ALA A 18 22.83 3.55 0.70
CA ALA A 18 23.09 2.14 0.36
C ALA A 18 21.95 1.22 0.81
N ASN A 19 21.34 1.49 1.97
CA ASN A 19 20.18 0.72 2.44
C ASN A 19 18.97 0.91 1.51
N VAL A 20 18.71 2.16 1.08
CA VAL A 20 17.62 2.45 0.14
C VAL A 20 17.87 1.78 -1.21
N MET A 21 19.07 1.89 -1.76
CA MET A 21 19.42 1.24 -3.03
C MET A 21 19.27 -0.29 -2.95
N ARG A 22 19.70 -0.90 -1.83
CA ARG A 22 19.50 -2.33 -1.60
C ARG A 22 18.02 -2.71 -1.58
N LEU A 23 17.16 -1.91 -0.95
CA LEU A 23 15.71 -2.14 -0.91
C LEU A 23 15.15 -2.25 -2.32
N PHE A 24 15.44 -1.27 -3.19
CA PHE A 24 14.92 -1.28 -4.56
C PHE A 24 15.53 -2.41 -5.40
N HIS A 25 16.82 -2.65 -5.29
CA HIS A 25 17.49 -3.79 -5.95
C HIS A 25 16.84 -5.13 -5.59
N ALA A 26 16.50 -5.33 -4.31
CA ALA A 26 15.85 -6.55 -3.85
C ALA A 26 14.40 -6.70 -4.35
N THR A 27 13.79 -5.61 -4.80
CA THR A 27 12.40 -5.62 -5.28
C THR A 27 12.28 -5.59 -6.81
N ASP A 28 13.36 -5.32 -7.54
CA ASP A 28 13.37 -5.19 -9.00
C ASP A 28 12.77 -6.42 -9.72
N SER A 29 13.05 -7.62 -9.22
CA SER A 29 12.65 -8.87 -9.88
C SER A 29 11.14 -9.07 -9.98
N TRP A 30 10.35 -8.43 -9.12
CA TRP A 30 8.90 -8.61 -9.08
C TRP A 30 8.10 -7.31 -9.26
N SER A 31 8.68 -6.15 -8.90
CA SER A 31 7.95 -4.88 -8.89
C SER A 31 7.67 -4.36 -10.30
N GLY A 32 8.63 -4.53 -11.20
CA GLY A 32 8.53 -4.02 -12.58
C GLY A 32 8.29 -2.51 -12.60
N ILE A 33 8.95 -1.77 -11.70
CA ILE A 33 8.89 -0.31 -11.64
C ILE A 33 9.67 0.27 -12.81
N ASP A 34 9.10 1.29 -13.48
CA ASP A 34 9.74 1.97 -14.58
C ASP A 34 9.40 3.45 -14.67
N SER A 35 9.91 4.14 -15.67
CA SER A 35 9.72 5.57 -15.87
C SER A 35 8.30 5.97 -16.28
N GLY A 36 7.46 5.03 -16.67
CA GLY A 36 6.05 5.26 -16.96
C GLY A 36 5.18 5.30 -15.70
N ASP A 37 5.72 4.94 -14.54
CA ASP A 37 4.96 4.89 -13.32
C ASP A 37 4.66 6.26 -12.71
N VAL A 38 3.45 6.35 -12.17
CA VAL A 38 2.97 7.48 -11.41
C VAL A 38 2.70 7.02 -9.98
N TRP A 39 3.44 7.57 -9.05
CA TRP A 39 3.37 7.25 -7.63
C TRP A 39 2.61 8.33 -6.85
N SER A 40 1.90 7.95 -5.80
CA SER A 40 1.39 8.90 -4.81
C SER A 40 2.31 8.98 -3.59
N LEU A 41 2.71 10.18 -3.19
CA LEU A 41 3.30 10.44 -1.87
C LEU A 41 2.15 10.74 -0.91
N PHE A 42 1.62 9.70 -0.29
CA PHE A 42 0.47 9.76 0.61
C PHE A 42 0.89 9.90 2.06
N HIS A 43 1.96 9.20 2.44
CA HIS A 43 2.40 9.12 3.83
C HIS A 43 3.25 10.33 4.23
N SER A 44 3.16 10.70 5.51
CA SER A 44 4.04 11.71 6.09
C SER A 44 5.51 11.32 5.90
N TYR A 45 6.36 12.29 5.61
CA TYR A 45 7.82 12.07 5.56
C TYR A 45 8.43 11.64 6.91
N ALA A 46 7.68 11.75 8.01
CA ALA A 46 8.06 11.21 9.30
C ALA A 46 7.83 9.68 9.41
N PHE A 47 7.04 9.11 8.50
CA PHE A 47 6.79 7.68 8.39
C PHE A 47 7.63 7.10 7.24
N ASP A 48 8.35 6.04 7.49
CA ASP A 48 9.35 5.46 6.57
C ASP A 48 8.77 4.94 5.25
N PHE A 49 7.48 4.65 5.20
CA PHE A 49 6.80 4.30 3.95
C PHE A 49 6.95 5.41 2.89
N SER A 50 7.07 6.67 3.31
CA SER A 50 7.35 7.78 2.39
C SER A 50 8.69 7.65 1.67
N VAL A 51 9.67 6.98 2.27
CA VAL A 51 10.97 6.70 1.62
C VAL A 51 10.77 5.79 0.42
N TRP A 52 9.94 4.75 0.57
CA TRP A 52 9.56 3.86 -0.53
C TRP A 52 8.81 4.63 -1.63
N GLU A 53 7.84 5.47 -1.27
CA GLU A 53 7.05 6.25 -2.22
C GLU A 53 7.90 7.24 -3.03
N MET A 54 8.77 7.99 -2.36
CA MET A 54 9.62 8.98 -3.02
C MET A 54 10.66 8.35 -3.94
N TRP A 55 11.41 7.40 -3.40
CA TRP A 55 12.53 6.81 -4.15
C TRP A 55 12.04 5.84 -5.22
N GLY A 56 10.89 5.19 -5.05
CA GLY A 56 10.26 4.37 -6.10
C GLY A 56 9.95 5.18 -7.35
N ALA A 57 9.47 6.41 -7.20
CA ALA A 57 9.28 7.30 -8.34
C ALA A 57 10.62 7.83 -8.90
N LEU A 58 11.45 8.40 -8.03
CA LEU A 58 12.59 9.22 -8.46
C LEU A 58 13.75 8.39 -9.01
N LEU A 59 14.03 7.21 -8.44
CA LEU A 59 15.14 6.35 -8.91
C LEU A 59 14.89 5.77 -10.30
N TYR A 60 13.64 5.53 -10.66
CA TYR A 60 13.27 4.93 -11.94
C TYR A 60 12.77 5.95 -12.97
N GLY A 61 12.83 7.26 -12.65
CA GLY A 61 12.44 8.33 -13.56
C GLY A 61 10.92 8.47 -13.74
N GLY A 62 10.14 7.93 -12.83
CA GLY A 62 8.68 8.06 -12.80
C GLY A 62 8.23 9.43 -12.28
N ARG A 63 6.92 9.60 -12.13
CA ARG A 63 6.28 10.81 -11.63
C ARG A 63 5.79 10.61 -10.20
N LEU A 64 6.09 11.57 -9.32
CA LEU A 64 5.60 11.60 -7.93
C LEU A 64 4.49 12.64 -7.78
N VAL A 65 3.31 12.21 -7.34
CA VAL A 65 2.17 13.06 -7.01
C VAL A 65 2.13 13.27 -5.50
N VAL A 66 2.41 14.49 -5.05
CA VAL A 66 2.31 14.83 -3.62
C VAL A 66 0.84 14.99 -3.25
N VAL A 67 0.35 14.15 -2.33
CA VAL A 67 -1.05 14.18 -1.89
C VAL A 67 -1.23 15.26 -0.84
N PRO A 68 -2.11 16.27 -1.06
CA PRO A 68 -2.39 17.28 -0.05
C PRO A 68 -2.99 16.65 1.22
N TYR A 69 -2.65 17.19 2.38
CA TYR A 69 -3.08 16.66 3.67
C TYR A 69 -4.62 16.46 3.76
N LEU A 70 -5.41 17.45 3.34
CA LEU A 70 -6.87 17.33 3.38
C LEU A 70 -7.40 16.24 2.45
N VAL A 71 -6.73 16.02 1.31
CA VAL A 71 -7.09 14.95 0.36
C VAL A 71 -6.78 13.58 0.97
N SER A 72 -5.66 13.43 1.68
CA SER A 72 -5.30 12.17 2.33
C SER A 72 -6.27 11.77 3.46
N ARG A 73 -7.09 12.73 3.96
CA ARG A 73 -8.10 12.50 4.99
C ARG A 73 -9.51 12.27 4.45
N SER A 74 -9.69 12.33 3.13
CA SER A 74 -10.97 12.12 2.47
C SER A 74 -10.81 11.02 1.40
N PRO A 75 -11.30 9.80 1.66
CA PRO A 75 -11.19 8.70 0.69
C PRO A 75 -11.78 9.05 -0.68
N ASP A 76 -12.89 9.80 -0.73
CA ASP A 76 -13.50 10.28 -1.98
C ASP A 76 -12.57 11.22 -2.74
N SER A 77 -12.04 12.26 -2.07
CA SER A 77 -11.13 13.22 -2.69
C SER A 77 -9.83 12.54 -3.13
N PHE A 78 -9.39 11.54 -2.38
CA PHE A 78 -8.20 10.77 -2.73
C PHE A 78 -8.45 9.88 -3.95
N PHE A 79 -9.60 9.22 -4.03
CA PHE A 79 -10.01 8.46 -5.22
C PHE A 79 -10.01 9.36 -6.48
N ASP A 80 -10.58 10.57 -6.39
CA ASP A 80 -10.61 11.53 -7.49
C ASP A 80 -9.19 11.97 -7.89
N LEU A 81 -8.28 12.16 -6.93
CA LEU A 81 -6.88 12.46 -7.19
C LEU A 81 -6.20 11.30 -7.93
N LEU A 82 -6.35 10.06 -7.44
CA LEU A 82 -5.77 8.87 -8.08
C LEU A 82 -6.20 8.74 -9.54
N SER A 83 -7.49 8.96 -9.80
CA SER A 83 -8.07 8.92 -11.14
C SER A 83 -7.52 10.04 -12.03
N ARG A 84 -7.61 11.30 -11.56
CA ARG A 84 -7.16 12.49 -12.32
C ARG A 84 -5.68 12.44 -12.63
N GLU A 85 -4.86 12.04 -11.68
CA GLU A 85 -3.40 11.96 -11.82
C GLU A 85 -2.94 10.66 -12.50
N ARG A 86 -3.83 9.72 -12.75
CA ARG A 86 -3.55 8.42 -13.36
C ARG A 86 -2.45 7.68 -12.61
N VAL A 87 -2.59 7.62 -11.29
CA VAL A 87 -1.64 6.93 -10.42
C VAL A 87 -1.59 5.43 -10.76
N THR A 88 -0.39 4.88 -10.92
CA THR A 88 -0.18 3.47 -11.27
C THR A 88 0.31 2.64 -10.09
N VAL A 89 1.06 3.24 -9.16
CA VAL A 89 1.56 2.59 -7.95
C VAL A 89 1.01 3.30 -6.72
N LEU A 90 0.18 2.59 -5.98
CA LEU A 90 -0.45 3.06 -4.76
C LEU A 90 0.15 2.35 -3.55
N ASN A 91 0.49 3.10 -2.53
CA ASN A 91 0.96 2.56 -1.25
C ASN A 91 -0.01 2.99 -0.16
N GLN A 92 -0.49 2.04 0.64
CA GLN A 92 -1.47 2.30 1.67
C GLN A 92 -1.27 1.39 2.89
N THR A 93 -1.61 1.89 4.07
CA THR A 93 -1.90 0.97 5.16
C THR A 93 -3.21 0.22 4.85
N PRO A 94 -3.38 -1.03 5.30
CA PRO A 94 -4.62 -1.78 5.09
C PRO A 94 -5.88 -1.01 5.48
N SER A 95 -5.88 -0.34 6.63
CA SER A 95 -7.05 0.42 7.11
C SER A 95 -7.44 1.58 6.17
N ALA A 96 -6.46 2.30 5.63
CA ALA A 96 -6.71 3.37 4.67
C ALA A 96 -7.24 2.81 3.33
N PHE A 97 -6.70 1.69 2.90
CA PHE A 97 -7.15 1.05 1.66
C PHE A 97 -8.59 0.51 1.75
N TYR A 98 -9.00 -0.05 2.88
CA TYR A 98 -10.40 -0.51 3.03
C TYR A 98 -11.41 0.64 2.86
N GLN A 99 -11.08 1.84 3.34
CA GLN A 99 -11.92 3.01 3.12
C GLN A 99 -11.95 3.43 1.64
N LEU A 100 -10.79 3.40 0.97
CA LEU A 100 -10.71 3.67 -0.47
C LEU A 100 -11.48 2.62 -1.29
N SER A 101 -11.40 1.34 -0.93
CA SER A 101 -12.16 0.25 -1.55
C SER A 101 -13.66 0.49 -1.46
N SER A 102 -14.16 0.87 -0.30
CA SER A 102 -15.59 1.19 -0.12
C SER A 102 -16.05 2.34 -1.03
N VAL A 103 -15.22 3.37 -1.22
CA VAL A 103 -15.49 4.44 -2.19
C VAL A 103 -15.51 3.88 -3.61
N ALA A 104 -14.52 3.06 -3.96
CA ALA A 104 -14.44 2.44 -5.27
C ALA A 104 -15.68 1.59 -5.57
N GLU A 105 -16.21 0.85 -4.58
CA GLU A 105 -17.42 0.03 -4.70
C GLU A 105 -18.69 0.86 -4.97
N SER A 106 -18.81 2.01 -4.29
CA SER A 106 -19.99 2.90 -4.41
C SER A 106 -20.07 3.63 -5.75
N ARG A 107 -18.95 3.74 -6.47
CA ARG A 107 -18.91 4.48 -7.74
C ARG A 107 -19.33 3.60 -8.91
N THR A 108 -20.29 4.07 -9.69
CA THR A 108 -20.89 3.35 -10.84
C THR A 108 -19.90 3.09 -11.97
N THR A 109 -18.87 3.91 -12.09
CA THR A 109 -17.80 3.74 -13.08
C THR A 109 -16.48 3.45 -12.38
N ALA A 110 -16.05 2.18 -12.42
CA ALA A 110 -14.67 1.79 -12.12
C ALA A 110 -13.66 2.39 -13.14
N ALA A 111 -14.17 3.02 -14.17
CA ALA A 111 -13.46 3.63 -15.27
C ALA A 111 -12.73 4.92 -14.84
N GLY A 112 -11.70 4.81 -14.06
CA GLY A 112 -10.92 5.99 -13.64
C GLY A 112 -9.60 5.67 -13.01
N LEU A 113 -9.43 4.48 -12.41
CA LEU A 113 -8.16 4.11 -11.81
C LEU A 113 -7.22 3.49 -12.84
N SER A 114 -5.98 3.98 -12.85
CA SER A 114 -4.90 3.44 -13.69
C SER A 114 -3.94 2.56 -12.85
N LEU A 115 -4.37 2.10 -11.69
CA LEU A 115 -3.56 1.32 -10.78
C LEU A 115 -3.11 0.01 -11.45
N ARG A 116 -1.83 -0.26 -11.41
CA ARG A 116 -1.24 -1.55 -11.78
C ARG A 116 -0.75 -2.33 -10.55
N GLN A 117 -0.47 -1.62 -9.47
CA GLN A 117 0.03 -2.20 -8.23
C GLN A 117 -0.47 -1.43 -7.01
N VAL A 118 -0.89 -2.16 -5.98
CA VAL A 118 -1.20 -1.63 -4.65
C VAL A 118 -0.30 -2.36 -3.65
N ILE A 119 0.42 -1.61 -2.84
CA ILE A 119 1.36 -2.14 -1.85
C ILE A 119 0.83 -1.80 -0.46
N PHE A 120 0.68 -2.83 0.37
CA PHE A 120 0.29 -2.71 1.77
C PHE A 120 1.50 -2.78 2.68
N GLY A 121 1.47 -1.99 3.75
CA GLY A 121 2.48 -2.03 4.80
C GLY A 121 2.04 -1.22 6.03
N GLY A 122 2.82 -1.31 7.10
CA GLY A 122 2.62 -0.53 8.32
C GLY A 122 1.58 -1.07 9.29
N GLU A 123 0.69 -1.94 8.85
CA GLU A 123 -0.35 -2.56 9.69
C GLU A 123 -0.55 -4.03 9.32
N ALA A 124 -1.14 -4.81 10.22
CA ALA A 124 -1.57 -6.18 9.91
C ALA A 124 -2.71 -6.16 8.88
N LEU A 125 -2.56 -6.95 7.83
CA LEU A 125 -3.57 -7.10 6.80
C LEU A 125 -4.64 -8.10 7.22
N ASP A 126 -5.90 -7.72 7.07
CA ASP A 126 -7.07 -8.59 7.18
C ASP A 126 -7.54 -8.94 5.74
N ALA A 127 -6.98 -10.02 5.19
CA ALA A 127 -7.17 -10.36 3.78
C ALA A 127 -8.64 -10.55 3.38
N PRO A 128 -9.54 -11.17 4.17
CA PRO A 128 -10.98 -11.23 3.88
C PRO A 128 -11.64 -9.89 3.54
N LYS A 129 -11.16 -8.77 4.09
CA LYS A 129 -11.68 -7.44 3.76
C LYS A 129 -11.36 -6.96 2.34
N LEU A 130 -10.49 -7.67 1.63
CA LEU A 130 -10.20 -7.40 0.23
C LEU A 130 -11.19 -8.08 -0.74
N GLY A 131 -12.12 -8.91 -0.23
CA GLY A 131 -13.12 -9.62 -1.03
C GLY A 131 -13.84 -8.71 -2.03
N PRO A 132 -14.50 -7.64 -1.58
CA PRO A 132 -15.21 -6.72 -2.48
C PRO A 132 -14.32 -6.08 -3.55
N TRP A 133 -13.06 -5.78 -3.22
CA TRP A 133 -12.09 -5.29 -4.21
C TRP A 133 -11.79 -6.34 -5.27
N PHE A 134 -11.53 -7.58 -4.87
CA PHE A 134 -11.28 -8.67 -5.81
C PHE A 134 -12.52 -9.02 -6.66
N ASP A 135 -13.71 -8.88 -6.10
CA ASP A 135 -14.95 -9.09 -6.86
C ASP A 135 -15.09 -8.08 -8.00
N ARG A 136 -14.65 -6.86 -7.78
CA ARG A 136 -14.77 -5.77 -8.74
C ARG A 136 -13.62 -5.69 -9.74
N PHE A 137 -12.38 -5.85 -9.28
CA PHE A 137 -11.15 -5.58 -10.06
C PHE A 137 -10.38 -6.85 -10.41
N GLY A 138 -10.74 -7.99 -9.80
CA GLY A 138 -9.94 -9.21 -9.89
C GLY A 138 -8.63 -9.10 -9.10
N ASP A 139 -7.73 -10.04 -9.31
CA ASP A 139 -6.44 -10.14 -8.62
C ASP A 139 -5.22 -9.99 -9.54
N GLN A 140 -5.44 -9.66 -10.82
CA GLN A 140 -4.37 -9.54 -11.80
C GLN A 140 -3.96 -8.08 -12.05
N SER A 141 -4.90 -7.16 -12.09
CA SER A 141 -4.65 -5.73 -12.32
C SER A 141 -5.73 -4.89 -11.62
N PRO A 142 -5.35 -4.12 -10.57
CA PRO A 142 -4.01 -4.02 -10.00
C PRO A 142 -3.58 -5.29 -9.26
N ARG A 143 -2.28 -5.56 -9.25
CA ARG A 143 -1.69 -6.56 -8.35
C ARG A 143 -1.69 -6.00 -6.92
N LEU A 144 -2.17 -6.77 -5.97
CA LEU A 144 -2.08 -6.44 -4.55
C LEU A 144 -0.86 -7.16 -3.94
N VAL A 145 -0.03 -6.41 -3.22
CA VAL A 145 1.19 -6.93 -2.60
C VAL A 145 1.20 -6.54 -1.13
N ASN A 146 1.29 -7.52 -0.25
CA ASN A 146 1.49 -7.28 1.17
C ASN A 146 2.99 -7.26 1.46
N MET A 147 3.47 -6.17 2.05
CA MET A 147 4.87 -6.03 2.45
C MET A 147 4.95 -5.86 3.96
N TYR A 148 5.97 -6.46 4.55
CA TYR A 148 6.29 -6.31 5.98
C TYR A 148 7.71 -5.77 6.15
N GLY A 149 7.89 -4.88 7.11
CA GLY A 149 9.16 -4.33 7.53
C GLY A 149 8.98 -3.30 8.63
N ILE A 150 10.08 -2.87 9.19
CA ILE A 150 10.15 -1.81 10.19
C ILE A 150 11.25 -0.82 9.77
N THR A 151 11.25 0.36 10.33
CA THR A 151 12.18 1.43 9.97
C THR A 151 13.65 0.98 10.12
N GLU A 152 13.95 0.20 11.16
CA GLU A 152 15.28 -0.33 11.44
C GLU A 152 15.80 -1.30 10.37
N THR A 153 14.90 -1.87 9.57
CA THR A 153 15.25 -2.79 8.47
C THR A 153 15.12 -2.16 7.09
N THR A 154 14.91 -0.85 7.04
CA THR A 154 14.72 -0.07 5.81
C THR A 154 13.39 -0.39 5.13
N VAL A 155 12.29 0.05 5.73
CA VAL A 155 10.90 0.03 5.24
C VAL A 155 10.34 -1.37 5.04
N HIS A 156 10.90 -2.18 4.13
CA HIS A 156 10.37 -3.48 3.75
C HIS A 156 11.43 -4.58 3.78
N VAL A 157 11.06 -5.76 4.29
CA VAL A 157 11.90 -6.96 4.40
C VAL A 157 11.32 -8.12 3.62
N THR A 158 10.01 -8.31 3.70
CA THR A 158 9.32 -9.39 3.00
C THR A 158 8.21 -8.83 2.11
N HIS A 159 7.84 -9.59 1.11
CA HIS A 159 6.69 -9.30 0.26
C HIS A 159 5.94 -10.58 -0.07
N GLY A 160 4.65 -10.46 -0.31
CA GLY A 160 3.79 -11.53 -0.81
C GLY A 160 2.70 -10.96 -1.70
N ARG A 161 2.59 -11.49 -2.91
CA ARG A 161 1.45 -11.18 -3.77
C ARG A 161 0.19 -11.78 -3.12
N LEU A 162 -0.89 -11.01 -3.18
CA LEU A 162 -2.20 -11.45 -2.70
C LEU A 162 -3.08 -11.84 -3.89
N THR A 163 -3.67 -13.00 -3.79
CA THR A 163 -4.59 -13.54 -4.79
C THR A 163 -5.94 -13.87 -4.15
N ARG A 164 -6.95 -14.10 -4.97
CA ARG A 164 -8.25 -14.58 -4.48
C ARG A 164 -8.11 -15.92 -3.74
N ALA A 165 -7.25 -16.81 -4.22
CA ALA A 165 -7.01 -18.08 -3.55
C ALA A 165 -6.42 -17.93 -2.14
N ASP A 166 -5.53 -16.94 -1.93
CA ASP A 166 -5.00 -16.65 -0.60
C ASP A 166 -6.09 -16.18 0.36
N LEU A 167 -7.03 -15.37 -0.15
CA LEU A 167 -8.19 -14.91 0.59
C LEU A 167 -9.08 -16.06 1.04
N GLU A 168 -9.43 -16.94 0.11
CA GLU A 168 -10.27 -18.11 0.36
C GLU A 168 -9.62 -19.05 1.39
N ALA A 169 -8.31 -19.32 1.22
CA ALA A 169 -7.55 -20.14 2.16
C ALA A 169 -7.49 -19.53 3.57
N GLU A 170 -7.43 -18.21 3.69
CA GLU A 170 -7.46 -17.55 5.00
C GLU A 170 -8.86 -17.63 5.63
N MET A 171 -9.92 -17.45 4.84
CA MET A 171 -11.29 -17.58 5.31
C MET A 171 -11.59 -19.00 5.83
N GLU A 172 -11.09 -20.03 5.17
CA GLU A 172 -11.24 -21.42 5.60
C GLU A 172 -10.52 -21.72 6.92
N ARG A 173 -9.37 -21.08 7.16
CA ARG A 173 -8.58 -21.25 8.40
C ARG A 173 -9.20 -20.54 9.61
N ARG A 174 -10.07 -19.55 9.39
CA ARG A 174 -10.73 -18.85 10.49
C ARG A 174 -11.76 -19.79 11.14
N PRO A 175 -11.69 -20.03 12.45
CA PRO A 175 -12.73 -20.79 13.12
C PRO A 175 -14.07 -20.11 12.87
N ARG A 176 -15.06 -20.86 12.39
CA ARG A 176 -16.44 -20.38 12.32
C ARG A 176 -16.82 -19.90 13.70
N GLN A 177 -17.04 -18.58 13.86
CA GLN A 177 -17.67 -18.09 15.07
C GLN A 177 -19.02 -18.81 15.15
N SER A 178 -19.12 -19.76 16.06
CA SER A 178 -20.39 -20.40 16.39
C SER A 178 -21.31 -19.28 16.85
N GLY A 179 -22.31 -18.97 16.05
CA GLY A 179 -23.37 -18.03 16.41
C GLY A 179 -23.96 -18.47 17.74
N GLY A 180 -23.60 -17.76 18.81
CA GLY A 180 -24.30 -17.85 20.06
C GLY A 180 -25.68 -17.30 19.84
N GLY A 181 -26.64 -18.18 19.54
CA GLY A 181 -28.04 -17.86 19.70
C GLY A 181 -28.34 -17.73 21.20
N VAL A 182 -28.87 -16.60 21.58
CA VAL A 182 -29.76 -16.46 22.72
C VAL A 182 -30.94 -15.65 22.27
#